data_48a19310027623a9d1dd25e1997c10df
#
_entry.id   48a19310027623a9d1dd25e1997c10df
#
_cell.length_a   1.000
_cell.length_b   1.000
_cell.length_c   1.000
_cell.angle_alpha   90.00
_cell.angle_beta   90.00
_cell.angle_gamma   90.00
#
_symmetry.space_group_name_H-M   'P 1'
#
loop_
_entity.id
_entity.type
_entity.pdbx_description
1 polymer ?
#
loop_
_entity_poly.entity_id
_entity_poly.type
_entity_poly.pdbx_seq_one_letter_code
_entity_poly.pdbx_strand_id
1 'polypeptide(L)'
;PQRYIISGDEIAPYLVVMNSHDGSSGIKVAMTPIRVVCQNTLNLALNTAKRIWAAKHTENVMNRVYEARDTLLLAETYMGELGRGIEELSQIKLSDRKVLEMMQEFFPVSADMNEMQKKNNLRLLEDIKRRYWDAPDLSHVGKNGYRFINAVSDFATHASPIRRTKNYHENLFLRTVEGNPIIDKAYKLALAAA
;
A
#
# COMPACT_ATOMS: atom_id res chain seq x y z
N PRO A 1 -16.79 9.72 8.47
CA PRO A 1 -15.76 8.71 8.66
C PRO A 1 -14.79 9.16 9.74
N GLN A 2 -14.40 8.22 10.59
CA GLN A 2 -13.39 8.47 11.62
C GLN A 2 -12.05 8.76 10.92
N ARG A 3 -11.29 9.74 11.42
CA ARG A 3 -10.01 10.16 10.86
C ARG A 3 -8.95 10.05 11.95
N TYR A 4 -7.78 9.60 11.55
CA TYR A 4 -6.63 9.41 12.43
C TYR A 4 -5.52 10.36 12.00
N ILE A 5 -4.90 11.05 12.96
CA ILE A 5 -3.70 11.84 12.70
C ILE A 5 -2.51 11.00 13.14
N ILE A 6 -1.67 10.59 12.19
CA ILE A 6 -0.52 9.74 12.43
C ILE A 6 0.69 10.39 11.76
N SER A 7 1.73 10.69 12.52
CA SER A 7 2.95 11.37 12.05
C SER A 7 2.68 12.66 11.26
N GLY A 8 1.63 13.40 11.66
CA GLY A 8 1.25 14.66 11.02
C GLY A 8 0.34 14.51 9.79
N ASP A 9 0.07 13.29 9.34
CA ASP A 9 -0.83 13.02 8.23
C ASP A 9 -2.22 12.57 8.68
N GLU A 10 -3.22 12.97 7.91
CA GLU A 10 -4.59 12.51 8.10
C GLU A 10 -4.83 11.22 7.32
N ILE A 11 -5.17 10.14 8.04
CA ILE A 11 -5.47 8.83 7.48
C ILE A 11 -6.90 8.46 7.78
N ALA A 12 -7.69 8.15 6.75
CA ALA A 12 -9.07 7.72 6.85
C ALA A 12 -9.20 6.23 6.50
N PRO A 13 -9.78 5.40 7.38
CA PRO A 13 -10.13 4.03 7.06
C PRO A 13 -11.40 3.99 6.21
N TYR A 14 -11.33 3.31 5.08
CA TYR A 14 -12.47 3.00 4.22
C TYR A 14 -12.80 1.51 4.30
N LEU A 15 -14.08 1.21 4.36
CA LEU A 15 -14.57 -0.16 4.27
C LEU A 15 -14.99 -0.44 2.83
N VAL A 16 -14.41 -1.46 2.23
CA VAL A 16 -14.74 -1.93 0.89
C VAL A 16 -15.42 -3.28 1.01
N VAL A 17 -16.64 -3.37 0.52
CA VAL A 17 -17.39 -4.63 0.43
C VAL A 17 -17.41 -5.06 -1.03
N MET A 18 -16.91 -6.26 -1.30
CA MET A 18 -16.87 -6.87 -2.63
C MET A 18 -17.77 -8.10 -2.63
N ASN A 19 -18.62 -8.21 -3.64
CA ASN A 19 -19.49 -9.34 -3.87
C ASN A 19 -19.48 -9.73 -5.35
N SER A 20 -19.29 -11.00 -5.64
CA SER A 20 -19.40 -11.53 -7.00
C SER A 20 -20.83 -12.00 -7.25
N HIS A 21 -21.46 -11.48 -8.30
CA HIS A 21 -22.82 -11.88 -8.68
C HIS A 21 -22.86 -13.19 -9.46
N ASP A 22 -21.75 -13.62 -10.03
CA ASP A 22 -21.61 -14.85 -10.81
C ASP A 22 -21.19 -16.08 -9.97
N GLY A 23 -21.05 -15.89 -8.64
CA GLY A 23 -20.61 -16.95 -7.72
C GLY A 23 -19.13 -17.31 -7.85
N SER A 24 -18.34 -16.62 -8.68
CA SER A 24 -16.91 -16.90 -8.89
C SER A 24 -16.08 -16.60 -7.67
N SER A 25 -16.52 -15.66 -6.82
CA SER A 25 -15.85 -15.34 -5.55
C SER A 25 -16.87 -15.11 -4.44
N GLY A 26 -16.47 -15.38 -3.19
CA GLY A 26 -17.29 -15.08 -2.02
C GLY A 26 -17.36 -13.59 -1.72
N ILE A 27 -18.14 -13.24 -0.66
CA ILE A 27 -18.18 -11.89 -0.12
C ILE A 27 -16.83 -11.62 0.54
N LYS A 28 -16.21 -10.48 0.22
CA LYS A 28 -15.02 -9.96 0.91
C LYS A 28 -15.32 -8.60 1.50
N VAL A 29 -14.83 -8.38 2.71
CA VAL A 29 -14.83 -7.08 3.37
C VAL A 29 -13.39 -6.71 3.68
N ALA A 30 -12.95 -5.56 3.21
CA ALA A 30 -11.60 -5.07 3.41
C ALA A 30 -11.62 -3.66 4.01
N MET A 31 -10.83 -3.45 5.05
CA MET A 31 -10.55 -2.12 5.54
C MET A 31 -9.29 -1.59 4.83
N THR A 32 -9.41 -0.43 4.21
CA THR A 32 -8.36 0.20 3.42
C THR A 32 -8.05 1.58 4.00
N PRO A 33 -6.91 1.77 4.67
CA PRO A 33 -6.48 3.07 5.14
C PRO A 33 -5.97 3.91 3.96
N ILE A 34 -6.48 5.13 3.84
CA ILE A 34 -6.12 6.07 2.78
C ILE A 34 -5.57 7.33 3.41
N ARG A 35 -4.40 7.76 2.98
CA ARG A 35 -3.83 9.06 3.29
C ARG A 35 -4.63 10.12 2.55
N VAL A 36 -5.30 11.02 3.27
CA VAL A 36 -6.31 11.92 2.71
C VAL A 36 -5.73 12.90 1.69
N VAL A 37 -4.52 13.40 1.92
CA VAL A 37 -3.89 14.44 1.08
C VAL A 37 -3.59 13.95 -0.35
N CYS A 38 -3.13 12.71 -0.52
CA CYS A 38 -2.69 12.18 -1.81
C CYS A 38 -3.51 10.97 -2.29
N GLN A 39 -4.49 10.55 -1.51
CA GLN A 39 -5.34 9.38 -1.77
C GLN A 39 -4.55 8.07 -1.92
N ASN A 40 -3.34 8.00 -1.38
CA ASN A 40 -2.54 6.78 -1.37
C ASN A 40 -3.07 5.77 -0.38
N THR A 41 -3.05 4.50 -0.76
CA THR A 41 -3.42 3.42 0.16
C THR A 41 -2.22 2.99 1.00
N LEU A 42 -2.41 2.91 2.32
CA LEU A 42 -1.41 2.44 3.27
C LEU A 42 -1.72 1.01 3.75
N ASN A 43 -2.00 0.13 2.82
CA ASN A 43 -2.31 -1.28 3.07
C ASN A 43 -1.04 -2.07 3.42
N LEU A 44 -0.49 -1.84 4.61
CA LEU A 44 0.67 -2.59 5.08
C LEU A 44 0.25 -3.99 5.55
N ALA A 45 1.02 -5.01 5.19
CA ALA A 45 0.86 -6.35 5.71
C ALA A 45 1.43 -6.42 7.14
N LEU A 46 0.57 -6.14 8.12
CA LEU A 46 0.92 -6.20 9.53
C LEU A 46 0.73 -7.63 10.04
N ASN A 47 1.72 -8.18 10.72
CA ASN A 47 1.70 -9.57 11.19
C ASN A 47 0.65 -9.83 12.29
N THR A 48 0.26 -8.78 13.02
CA THR A 48 -0.57 -8.87 14.23
C THR A 48 -2.02 -8.46 14.02
N ALA A 49 -2.36 -7.81 12.90
CA ALA A 49 -3.70 -7.31 12.66
C ALA A 49 -4.24 -7.66 11.27
N LYS A 50 -5.44 -8.20 11.23
CA LYS A 50 -6.15 -8.52 9.99
C LYS A 50 -7.01 -7.33 9.56
N ARG A 51 -7.03 -7.05 8.26
CA ARG A 51 -7.88 -6.02 7.66
C ARG A 51 -8.81 -6.54 6.56
N ILE A 52 -8.71 -7.83 6.22
CA ILE A 52 -9.52 -8.47 5.20
C ILE A 52 -10.24 -9.66 5.81
N TRP A 53 -11.52 -9.72 5.55
CA TRP A 53 -12.38 -10.85 5.85
C TRP A 53 -13.00 -11.37 4.55
N ALA A 54 -13.14 -12.68 4.41
CA ALA A 54 -13.75 -13.31 3.24
C ALA A 54 -14.61 -14.50 3.66
N ALA A 55 -15.77 -14.66 3.03
CA ALA A 55 -16.66 -15.80 3.20
C ALA A 55 -17.22 -16.29 1.87
N LYS A 56 -17.41 -17.61 1.75
CA LYS A 56 -18.11 -18.19 0.62
C LYS A 56 -19.62 -17.88 0.71
N HIS A 57 -20.27 -17.80 -0.45
CA HIS A 57 -21.75 -17.79 -0.50
C HIS A 57 -22.27 -19.14 0.02
N THR A 58 -22.88 -19.14 1.20
CA THR A 58 -23.50 -20.31 1.82
C THR A 58 -24.87 -19.92 2.35
N GLU A 59 -25.74 -20.91 2.60
CA GLU A 59 -27.12 -20.69 3.07
C GLU A 59 -27.21 -19.90 4.39
N ASN A 60 -26.14 -19.78 5.15
CA ASN A 60 -26.14 -19.14 6.47
C ASN A 60 -25.62 -17.68 6.43
N VAL A 61 -26.24 -16.85 5.59
CA VAL A 61 -25.84 -15.45 5.37
C VAL A 61 -25.85 -14.63 6.67
N MET A 62 -26.80 -14.86 7.58
CA MET A 62 -26.91 -14.08 8.83
C MET A 62 -25.71 -14.28 9.76
N ASN A 63 -25.20 -15.50 9.91
CA ASN A 63 -23.98 -15.74 10.69
C ASN A 63 -22.77 -15.03 10.08
N ARG A 64 -22.74 -14.89 8.75
CA ARG A 64 -21.68 -14.18 8.02
C ARG A 64 -21.74 -12.66 8.19
N VAL A 65 -22.93 -12.12 8.40
CA VAL A 65 -23.09 -10.69 8.74
C VAL A 65 -22.53 -10.40 10.14
N TYR A 66 -22.71 -11.31 11.11
CA TYR A 66 -22.10 -11.17 12.43
C TYR A 66 -20.55 -11.24 12.36
N GLU A 67 -19.99 -12.17 11.58
CA GLU A 67 -18.55 -12.26 11.36
C GLU A 67 -17.99 -10.98 10.68
N ALA A 68 -18.72 -10.39 9.74
CA ALA A 68 -18.36 -9.11 9.12
C ALA A 68 -18.38 -7.96 10.14
N ARG A 69 -19.34 -7.95 11.08
CA ARG A 69 -19.37 -6.98 12.18
C ARG A 69 -18.13 -7.11 13.07
N ASP A 70 -17.72 -8.34 13.40
CA ASP A 70 -16.52 -8.57 14.20
C ASP A 70 -15.26 -8.07 13.47
N THR A 71 -15.23 -8.17 12.14
CA THR A 71 -14.15 -7.59 11.33
C THR A 71 -14.10 -6.07 11.43
N LEU A 72 -15.24 -5.40 11.57
CA LEU A 72 -15.29 -3.94 11.81
C LEU A 72 -14.67 -3.57 13.16
N LEU A 73 -14.85 -4.38 14.19
CA LEU A 73 -14.21 -4.19 15.49
C LEU A 73 -12.68 -4.36 15.39
N LEU A 74 -12.21 -5.22 14.48
CA LEU A 74 -10.77 -5.37 14.19
C LEU A 74 -10.17 -4.18 13.43
N ALA A 75 -10.99 -3.33 12.81
CA ALA A 75 -10.50 -2.14 12.11
C ALA A 75 -9.77 -1.16 13.05
N GLU A 76 -10.28 -0.96 14.27
CA GLU A 76 -9.60 -0.11 15.27
C GLU A 76 -8.26 -0.71 15.69
N THR A 77 -8.20 -2.02 15.88
CA THR A 77 -6.95 -2.72 16.19
C THR A 77 -5.95 -2.55 15.06
N TYR A 78 -6.38 -2.74 13.82
CA TYR A 78 -5.52 -2.54 12.66
C TYR A 78 -5.02 -1.10 12.55
N MET A 79 -5.88 -0.10 12.75
CA MET A 79 -5.48 1.32 12.71
C MET A 79 -4.48 1.66 13.82
N GLY A 80 -4.63 1.07 15.00
CA GLY A 80 -3.66 1.21 16.09
C GLY A 80 -2.29 0.61 15.75
N GLU A 81 -2.26 -0.59 15.15
CA GLU A 81 -1.02 -1.24 14.68
C GLU A 81 -0.38 -0.45 13.52
N LEU A 82 -1.19 0.02 12.57
CA LEU A 82 -0.73 0.87 11.48
C LEU A 82 -0.09 2.15 12.02
N GLY A 83 -0.71 2.79 13.02
CA GLY A 83 -0.16 3.98 13.67
C GLY A 83 1.22 3.72 14.26
N ARG A 84 1.38 2.65 15.02
CA ARG A 84 2.68 2.24 15.59
C ARG A 84 3.73 1.97 14.51
N GLY A 85 3.36 1.24 13.45
CA GLY A 85 4.27 0.98 12.34
C GLY A 85 4.70 2.24 11.59
N ILE A 86 3.81 3.21 11.41
CA ILE A 86 4.15 4.51 10.81
C ILE A 86 5.06 5.32 11.73
N GLU A 87 4.81 5.34 13.02
CA GLU A 87 5.67 6.02 14.00
C GLU A 87 7.07 5.40 14.02
N GLU A 88 7.18 4.07 14.01
CA GLU A 88 8.45 3.35 13.90
C GLU A 88 9.20 3.75 12.62
N LEU A 89 8.54 3.70 11.46
CA LEU A 89 9.12 4.13 10.18
C LEU A 89 9.58 5.59 10.19
N SER A 90 8.89 6.46 10.90
CA SER A 90 9.23 7.88 11.02
C SER A 90 10.52 8.12 11.80
N GLN A 91 10.91 7.20 12.68
CA GLN A 91 12.17 7.26 13.42
C GLN A 91 13.37 6.73 12.60
N ILE A 92 13.14 5.93 11.59
CA ILE A 92 14.19 5.35 10.74
C ILE A 92 14.70 6.39 9.75
N LYS A 93 15.82 7.03 10.05
CA LYS A 93 16.45 8.01 9.15
C LYS A 93 17.11 7.32 7.97
N LEU A 94 16.82 7.77 6.76
CA LEU A 94 17.37 7.23 5.53
C LEU A 94 18.24 8.27 4.83
N SER A 95 19.49 7.88 4.52
CA SER A 95 20.36 8.66 3.63
C SER A 95 19.87 8.53 2.17
N ASP A 96 20.17 9.55 1.34
CA ASP A 96 19.80 9.52 -0.08
C ASP A 96 20.41 8.30 -0.80
N ARG A 97 21.64 7.91 -0.43
CA ARG A 97 22.29 6.71 -0.93
C ARG A 97 21.46 5.45 -0.60
N LYS A 98 21.03 5.29 0.67
CA LYS A 98 20.25 4.14 1.09
C LYS A 98 18.92 4.07 0.37
N VAL A 99 18.24 5.21 0.21
CA VAL A 99 16.98 5.31 -0.54
C VAL A 99 17.16 4.86 -1.99
N LEU A 100 18.25 5.30 -2.67
CA LEU A 100 18.54 4.88 -4.03
C LEU A 100 18.80 3.37 -4.14
N GLU A 101 19.56 2.79 -3.21
CA GLU A 101 19.82 1.35 -3.13
C GLU A 101 18.49 0.59 -3.00
N MET A 102 17.60 1.01 -2.09
CA MET A 102 16.28 0.41 -1.90
C MET A 102 15.40 0.52 -3.15
N MET A 103 15.40 1.66 -3.84
CA MET A 103 14.63 1.85 -5.08
C MET A 103 15.14 0.96 -6.21
N GLN A 104 16.45 0.74 -6.31
CA GLN A 104 17.05 -0.15 -7.31
C GLN A 104 16.64 -1.61 -7.12
N GLU A 105 16.27 -2.02 -5.90
CA GLU A 105 15.74 -3.37 -5.67
C GLU A 105 14.36 -3.62 -6.31
N PHE A 106 13.59 -2.57 -6.59
CA PHE A 106 12.32 -2.70 -7.32
C PHE A 106 12.53 -2.75 -8.84
N PHE A 107 13.49 -1.96 -9.32
CA PHE A 107 13.76 -1.76 -10.75
C PHE A 107 15.25 -1.93 -11.03
N PRO A 108 15.78 -3.16 -10.90
CA PRO A 108 17.20 -3.40 -11.13
C PRO A 108 17.56 -3.12 -12.60
N VAL A 109 18.74 -2.56 -12.82
CA VAL A 109 19.32 -2.36 -14.14
C VAL A 109 20.63 -3.15 -14.19
N SER A 110 20.63 -4.26 -14.92
CA SER A 110 21.77 -5.16 -15.03
C SER A 110 22.29 -5.25 -16.48
N ALA A 111 23.51 -5.71 -16.65
CA ALA A 111 24.17 -5.76 -17.96
C ALA A 111 23.51 -6.76 -18.94
N ASP A 112 22.90 -7.81 -18.42
CA ASP A 112 22.22 -8.87 -19.16
C ASP A 112 20.82 -8.48 -19.66
N MET A 113 20.27 -7.35 -19.21
CA MET A 113 18.98 -6.85 -19.69
C MET A 113 19.12 -6.29 -21.11
N ASN A 114 18.06 -6.50 -21.94
CA ASN A 114 17.98 -5.82 -23.22
C ASN A 114 17.70 -4.31 -23.05
N GLU A 115 17.98 -3.53 -24.09
CA GLU A 115 17.87 -2.07 -24.03
C GLU A 115 16.45 -1.57 -23.69
N MET A 116 15.41 -2.28 -24.15
CA MET A 116 14.02 -1.93 -23.83
C MET A 116 13.71 -2.14 -22.33
N GLN A 117 14.20 -3.24 -21.76
CA GLN A 117 14.04 -3.52 -20.34
C GLN A 117 14.78 -2.47 -19.49
N LYS A 118 16.03 -2.15 -19.83
CA LYS A 118 16.82 -1.10 -19.16
C LYS A 118 16.08 0.23 -19.20
N LYS A 119 15.62 0.66 -20.39
CA LYS A 119 14.87 1.91 -20.58
C LYS A 119 13.60 1.94 -19.72
N ASN A 120 12.85 0.84 -19.66
CA ASN A 120 11.64 0.75 -18.87
C ASN A 120 11.93 0.84 -17.37
N ASN A 121 12.93 0.11 -16.86
CA ASN A 121 13.32 0.15 -15.46
C ASN A 121 13.86 1.52 -15.05
N LEU A 122 14.65 2.17 -15.89
CA LEU A 122 15.11 3.54 -15.64
C LEU A 122 13.95 4.53 -15.57
N ARG A 123 12.95 4.41 -16.46
CA ARG A 123 11.74 5.26 -16.41
C ARG A 123 10.97 5.08 -15.10
N LEU A 124 10.78 3.84 -14.65
CA LEU A 124 10.08 3.56 -13.39
C LEU A 124 10.89 4.05 -12.18
N LEU A 125 12.20 3.90 -12.23
CA LEU A 125 13.11 4.40 -11.20
C LEU A 125 13.07 5.94 -11.10
N GLU A 126 13.04 6.65 -12.22
CA GLU A 126 12.89 8.11 -12.22
C GLU A 126 11.52 8.57 -11.74
N ASP A 127 10.45 7.83 -12.01
CA ASP A 127 9.13 8.15 -11.50
C ASP A 127 9.07 8.03 -9.96
N ILE A 128 9.57 6.92 -9.38
CA ILE A 128 9.58 6.75 -7.92
C ILE A 128 10.52 7.74 -7.23
N LYS A 129 11.64 8.11 -7.85
CA LYS A 129 12.54 9.16 -7.35
C LYS A 129 11.81 10.50 -7.21
N ARG A 130 11.10 10.96 -8.25
CA ARG A 130 10.32 12.20 -8.19
C ARG A 130 9.31 12.18 -7.06
N ARG A 131 8.62 11.04 -6.84
CA ARG A 131 7.66 10.89 -5.74
C ARG A 131 8.31 10.96 -4.36
N TYR A 132 9.57 10.61 -4.24
CA TYR A 132 10.28 10.71 -2.96
C TYR A 132 10.86 12.10 -2.71
N TRP A 133 11.52 12.70 -3.71
CA TRP A 133 12.23 13.98 -3.52
C TRP A 133 11.36 15.20 -3.77
N ASP A 134 10.47 15.15 -4.77
CA ASP A 134 9.81 16.33 -5.32
C ASP A 134 8.30 16.39 -4.97
N ALA A 135 7.74 15.39 -4.27
CA ALA A 135 6.32 15.37 -3.92
C ALA A 135 5.97 16.48 -2.91
N PRO A 136 5.09 17.45 -3.26
CA PRO A 136 4.75 18.57 -2.39
C PRO A 136 4.10 18.15 -1.08
N ASP A 137 3.29 17.08 -1.12
CA ASP A 137 2.58 16.51 0.02
C ASP A 137 3.49 15.80 1.02
N LEU A 138 4.75 15.55 0.66
CA LEU A 138 5.79 15.01 1.53
C LEU A 138 6.78 16.07 2.04
N SER A 139 6.58 17.35 1.72
CA SER A 139 7.51 18.42 2.10
C SER A 139 7.73 18.55 3.62
N HIS A 140 6.71 18.24 4.41
CA HIS A 140 6.75 18.24 5.87
C HIS A 140 7.31 16.94 6.48
N VAL A 141 7.46 15.88 5.69
CA VAL A 141 7.98 14.58 6.15
C VAL A 141 9.50 14.54 5.97
N GLY A 142 10.23 14.20 7.03
CA GLY A 142 11.68 14.04 6.98
C GLY A 142 12.12 12.90 6.04
N LYS A 143 13.45 12.82 5.77
CA LYS A 143 14.03 11.69 5.02
C LYS A 143 14.08 10.44 5.89
N ASN A 144 12.99 9.72 5.96
CA ASN A 144 12.79 8.57 6.84
C ASN A 144 12.02 7.44 6.13
N GLY A 145 11.83 6.33 6.85
CA GLY A 145 11.11 5.17 6.33
C GLY A 145 9.67 5.48 5.96
N TYR A 146 9.00 6.37 6.69
CA TYR A 146 7.62 6.76 6.39
C TYR A 146 7.51 7.52 5.05
N ARG A 147 8.43 8.46 4.78
CA ARG A 147 8.52 9.13 3.47
C ARG A 147 8.72 8.13 2.35
N PHE A 148 9.60 7.14 2.58
CA PHE A 148 9.87 6.09 1.57
C PHE A 148 8.61 5.28 1.25
N ILE A 149 7.87 4.82 2.28
CA ILE A 149 6.62 4.09 2.09
C ILE A 149 5.58 4.92 1.34
N ASN A 150 5.44 6.22 1.65
CA ASN A 150 4.51 7.09 0.94
C ASN A 150 4.87 7.22 -0.55
N ALA A 151 6.14 7.43 -0.88
CA ALA A 151 6.59 7.52 -2.28
C ALA A 151 6.32 6.21 -3.05
N VAL A 152 6.57 5.05 -2.42
CA VAL A 152 6.28 3.74 -3.02
C VAL A 152 4.78 3.50 -3.15
N SER A 153 4.00 3.89 -2.15
CA SER A 153 2.53 3.75 -2.17
C SER A 153 1.91 4.63 -3.26
N ASP A 154 2.37 5.87 -3.38
CA ASP A 154 1.95 6.78 -4.45
C ASP A 154 2.31 6.22 -5.83
N PHE A 155 3.54 5.70 -5.99
CA PHE A 155 3.95 5.00 -7.20
C PHE A 155 3.04 3.79 -7.50
N ALA A 156 2.78 2.94 -6.53
CA ALA A 156 1.97 1.73 -6.68
C ALA A 156 0.51 2.03 -7.06
N THR A 157 -0.01 3.18 -6.63
CA THR A 157 -1.40 3.59 -6.84
C THR A 157 -1.58 4.40 -8.13
N HIS A 158 -0.65 5.30 -8.43
CA HIS A 158 -0.84 6.34 -9.47
C HIS A 158 0.15 6.26 -10.65
N ALA A 159 1.20 5.42 -10.59
CA ALA A 159 2.15 5.34 -11.69
C ALA A 159 1.49 4.77 -12.95
N SER A 160 1.80 5.38 -14.08
CA SER A 160 1.37 4.87 -15.38
C SER A 160 2.06 3.54 -15.70
N PRO A 161 1.32 2.48 -16.03
CA PRO A 161 1.92 1.19 -16.36
C PRO A 161 2.70 1.29 -17.67
N ILE A 162 3.74 0.47 -17.81
CA ILE A 162 4.50 0.33 -19.07
C ILE A 162 3.56 -0.18 -20.17
N ARG A 163 2.69 -1.13 -19.81
CA ARG A 163 1.70 -1.69 -20.71
C ARG A 163 0.37 -1.90 -19.96
N ARG A 164 -0.73 -1.41 -20.53
CA ARG A 164 -2.07 -1.71 -20.05
C ARG A 164 -2.51 -3.06 -20.59
N THR A 165 -2.86 -3.99 -19.69
CA THR A 165 -3.50 -5.26 -20.02
C THR A 165 -5.02 -5.09 -20.06
N LYS A 166 -5.75 -6.06 -20.63
CA LYS A 166 -7.22 -6.04 -20.67
C LYS A 166 -7.83 -5.82 -19.27
N ASN A 167 -7.28 -6.46 -18.25
CA ASN A 167 -7.80 -6.43 -16.88
C ASN A 167 -7.00 -5.44 -15.97
N TYR A 168 -6.38 -4.41 -16.57
CA TYR A 168 -5.53 -3.48 -15.82
C TYR A 168 -6.25 -2.81 -14.64
N HIS A 169 -7.46 -2.29 -14.87
CA HIS A 169 -8.21 -1.58 -13.84
C HIS A 169 -8.69 -2.49 -12.71
N GLU A 170 -9.12 -3.71 -13.05
CA GLU A 170 -9.50 -4.73 -12.08
C GLU A 170 -8.31 -5.14 -11.21
N ASN A 171 -7.17 -5.44 -11.83
CA ASN A 171 -5.95 -5.79 -11.12
C ASN A 171 -5.44 -4.64 -10.23
N LEU A 172 -5.55 -3.39 -10.70
CA LEU A 172 -5.19 -2.21 -9.90
C LEU A 172 -6.11 -2.09 -8.68
N PHE A 173 -7.42 -2.24 -8.88
CA PHE A 173 -8.40 -2.21 -7.80
C PHE A 173 -8.13 -3.30 -6.76
N LEU A 174 -7.93 -4.54 -7.19
CA LEU A 174 -7.62 -5.66 -6.29
C LEU A 174 -6.34 -5.39 -5.47
N ARG A 175 -5.28 -4.92 -6.11
CA ARG A 175 -4.04 -4.54 -5.40
C ARG A 175 -4.25 -3.39 -4.42
N THR A 176 -5.10 -2.43 -4.78
CA THR A 176 -5.44 -1.30 -3.91
C THR A 176 -6.19 -1.76 -2.67
N VAL A 177 -7.06 -2.76 -2.79
CA VAL A 177 -7.91 -3.22 -1.69
C VAL A 177 -7.26 -4.38 -0.92
N GLU A 178 -6.79 -5.40 -1.60
CA GLU A 178 -6.28 -6.62 -0.97
C GLU A 178 -4.84 -6.48 -0.47
N GLY A 179 -4.03 -5.63 -1.07
CA GLY A 179 -2.64 -5.36 -0.75
C GLY A 179 -1.74 -5.38 -1.98
N ASN A 180 -0.66 -4.63 -1.91
CA ASN A 180 0.28 -4.49 -3.02
C ASN A 180 1.66 -5.01 -2.62
N PRO A 181 2.18 -6.07 -3.27
CA PRO A 181 3.48 -6.64 -2.93
C PRO A 181 4.64 -5.63 -2.97
N ILE A 182 4.53 -4.57 -3.80
CA ILE A 182 5.54 -3.52 -3.86
C ILE A 182 5.56 -2.73 -2.54
N ILE A 183 4.40 -2.40 -1.99
CA ILE A 183 4.28 -1.68 -0.71
C ILE A 183 4.80 -2.56 0.43
N ASP A 184 4.44 -3.85 0.45
CA ASP A 184 4.92 -4.79 1.46
C ASP A 184 6.45 -4.99 1.39
N LYS A 185 7.01 -5.05 0.18
CA LYS A 185 8.47 -5.09 0.00
C LYS A 185 9.12 -3.81 0.52
N ALA A 186 8.54 -2.64 0.21
CA ALA A 186 9.05 -1.36 0.69
C ALA A 186 9.05 -1.28 2.22
N TYR A 187 7.99 -1.75 2.85
CA TYR A 187 7.88 -1.79 4.31
C TYR A 187 9.00 -2.62 4.94
N LYS A 188 9.21 -3.84 4.42
CA LYS A 188 10.30 -4.71 4.88
C LYS A 188 11.69 -4.09 4.68
N LEU A 189 11.94 -3.45 3.53
CA LEU A 189 13.20 -2.78 3.24
C LEU A 189 13.44 -1.59 4.18
N ALA A 190 12.40 -0.82 4.46
CA ALA A 190 12.49 0.32 5.36
C ALA A 190 12.81 -0.14 6.80
N LEU A 191 12.14 -1.17 7.29
CA LEU A 191 12.43 -1.76 8.62
C LEU A 191 13.85 -2.34 8.70
N ALA A 192 14.33 -3.00 7.65
CA ALA A 192 15.68 -3.57 7.60
C ALA A 192 16.80 -2.50 7.50
N ALA A 193 16.43 -1.23 7.33
CA ALA A 193 17.36 -0.11 7.27
C ALA A 193 17.52 0.61 8.62
N ALA A 194 16.85 0.12 9.66
CA ALA A 194 16.89 0.64 11.03
C ALA A 194 18.25 0.47 11.70
#